data_89f4a0feb5e64217274b0481da25e9d4
#
_entry.id   89f4a0feb5e64217274b0481da25e9d4
#
_cell.length_a   1.000
_cell.length_b   1.000
_cell.length_c   1.000
_cell.angle_alpha   90.00
_cell.angle_beta   90.00
_cell.angle_gamma   90.00
#
_symmetry.space_group_name_H-M   'P 1'
#
loop_
_entity.id
_entity.type
_entity.pdbx_description
1 polymer ?
#
loop_
_entity_poly.entity_id
_entity_poly.type
_entity_poly.pdbx_seq_one_letter_code
_entity_poly.pdbx_strand_id
1 'polypeptide(L)'
;MIKYYCSEQNRITEIESPGEDCWISLVNPTEAEVAAMVNQYGIDADAMRSALDTDERSRIETDENYTMVLVNIPNIETHNDKELYDTIPLSIFVVKKAVITVSLEKTPILEAFANGTVRDFNPAMRSRFVLQILYRTSSLFLQYLRSIDRQSEIVENKLHKSTQNRELIELLKLEKSLVYFTTALRSNEVVLEKLFKNDNIKKYQEDEELLEIGRAHV
;
A
#
# COMPACT_ATOMS: atom_id res chain seq x y z
N MET A 1 9.05 14.03 -0.17
CA MET A 1 8.66 14.72 1.09
C MET A 1 8.57 13.70 2.21
N ILE A 2 9.29 13.95 3.32
CA ILE A 2 9.30 13.07 4.51
C ILE A 2 8.41 13.66 5.59
N LYS A 3 7.65 12.81 6.27
CA LYS A 3 6.88 13.12 7.47
C LYS A 3 7.11 12.07 8.53
N TYR A 4 7.08 12.49 9.79
CA TYR A 4 7.30 11.64 10.95
C TYR A 4 6.06 11.63 11.82
N TYR A 5 5.64 10.45 12.30
CA TYR A 5 4.45 10.28 13.11
C TYR A 5 4.78 9.41 14.32
N CYS A 6 4.38 9.86 15.49
CA CYS A 6 4.46 9.07 16.73
C CYS A 6 3.10 8.94 17.40
N SER A 7 2.96 7.92 18.23
CA SER A 7 1.78 7.77 19.07
C SER A 7 2.02 8.43 20.42
N GLU A 8 1.25 9.47 20.72
CA GLU A 8 1.20 10.12 22.02
C GLU A 8 -0.20 9.96 22.61
N GLN A 9 -0.31 9.37 23.80
CA GLN A 9 -1.61 9.14 24.47
C GLN A 9 -2.67 8.47 23.57
N ASN A 10 -2.28 7.47 22.81
CA ASN A 10 -3.12 6.77 21.81
C ASN A 10 -3.63 7.66 20.65
N ARG A 11 -2.97 8.77 20.39
CA ARG A 11 -3.24 9.62 19.22
C ARG A 11 -1.99 9.72 18.35
N ILE A 12 -2.19 9.72 17.04
CA ILE A 12 -1.10 9.94 16.10
C ILE A 12 -0.88 11.43 15.95
N THR A 13 0.39 11.82 16.13
CA THR A 13 0.84 13.21 16.02
C THR A 13 2.00 13.28 15.04
N GLU A 14 1.94 14.25 14.12
CA GLU A 14 3.06 14.58 13.24
C GLU A 14 4.13 15.31 14.07
N ILE A 15 5.39 14.88 13.95
CA ILE A 15 6.55 15.43 14.68
C ILE A 15 7.61 15.93 13.70
N GLU A 16 8.48 16.84 14.14
CA GLU A 16 9.49 17.48 13.28
C GLU A 16 10.71 16.59 13.00
N SER A 17 11.00 15.63 13.87
CA SER A 17 12.17 14.75 13.75
C SER A 17 11.83 13.33 14.21
N PRO A 18 12.53 12.30 13.69
CA PRO A 18 12.24 10.91 14.02
C PRO A 18 12.55 10.62 15.50
N GLY A 19 11.56 10.05 16.21
CA GLY A 19 11.68 9.50 17.54
C GLY A 19 11.91 7.98 17.54
N GLU A 20 11.91 7.38 18.73
CA GLU A 20 11.84 5.91 18.86
C GLU A 20 10.41 5.44 18.58
N ASP A 21 10.31 4.25 17.97
CA ASP A 21 9.03 3.59 17.67
C ASP A 21 8.03 4.46 16.87
N CYS A 22 8.53 5.28 15.96
CA CYS A 22 7.73 6.13 15.10
C CYS A 22 7.51 5.53 13.70
N TRP A 23 6.58 6.10 12.98
CA TRP A 23 6.36 5.87 11.57
C TRP A 23 6.97 7.02 10.76
N ILE A 24 7.74 6.67 9.72
CA ILE A 24 8.36 7.60 8.78
C ILE A 24 7.69 7.38 7.42
N SER A 25 7.03 8.39 6.91
CA SER A 25 6.33 8.35 5.64
C SER A 25 7.08 9.16 4.58
N LEU A 26 7.54 8.47 3.54
CA LEU A 26 8.15 9.07 2.35
C LEU A 26 7.17 8.98 1.18
N VAL A 27 6.76 10.14 0.68
CA VAL A 27 5.95 10.25 -0.53
C VAL A 27 6.73 11.01 -1.58
N ASN A 28 6.97 10.36 -2.73
CA ASN A 28 7.80 10.89 -3.81
C ASN A 28 9.10 11.52 -3.27
N PRO A 29 9.96 10.72 -2.60
CA PRO A 29 11.17 11.24 -1.98
C PRO A 29 12.19 11.69 -3.03
N THR A 30 12.96 12.69 -2.68
CA THR A 30 14.15 13.10 -3.45
C THR A 30 15.31 12.13 -3.18
N GLU A 31 16.30 12.10 -4.08
CA GLU A 31 17.52 11.29 -3.88
C GLU A 31 18.24 11.62 -2.57
N ALA A 32 18.21 12.87 -2.13
CA ALA A 32 18.79 13.28 -0.85
C ALA A 32 18.01 12.69 0.35
N GLU A 33 16.68 12.63 0.27
CA GLU A 33 15.82 12.02 1.29
C GLU A 33 16.03 10.50 1.33
N VAL A 34 16.17 9.85 0.17
CA VAL A 34 16.50 8.41 0.08
C VAL A 34 17.86 8.16 0.72
N ALA A 35 18.90 8.90 0.34
CA ALA A 35 20.25 8.75 0.89
C ALA A 35 20.29 8.97 2.41
N ALA A 36 19.51 9.89 2.95
CA ALA A 36 19.42 10.11 4.39
C ALA A 36 18.86 8.86 5.11
N MET A 37 17.81 8.25 4.59
CA MET A 37 17.21 7.02 5.16
C MET A 37 18.15 5.82 5.06
N VAL A 38 18.80 5.64 3.90
CA VAL A 38 19.83 4.61 3.67
C VAL A 38 20.93 4.70 4.71
N ASN A 39 21.50 5.89 4.91
CA ASN A 39 22.59 6.09 5.86
C ASN A 39 22.14 5.94 7.33
N GLN A 40 20.96 6.42 7.66
CA GLN A 40 20.47 6.43 9.05
C GLN A 40 20.03 5.05 9.53
N TYR A 41 19.40 4.26 8.66
CA TYR A 41 18.78 2.98 9.04
C TYR A 41 19.50 1.75 8.47
N GLY A 42 20.56 1.94 7.66
CA GLY A 42 21.30 0.85 7.03
C GLY A 42 20.47 0.05 6.02
N ILE A 43 19.55 0.73 5.32
CA ILE A 43 18.71 0.12 4.29
C ILE A 43 19.47 0.15 2.96
N ASP A 44 19.35 -0.90 2.17
CA ASP A 44 19.92 -0.92 0.82
C ASP A 44 19.27 0.16 -0.07
N ALA A 45 20.07 0.85 -0.89
CA ALA A 45 19.61 1.96 -1.71
C ALA A 45 18.65 1.52 -2.83
N ASP A 46 18.88 0.35 -3.41
CA ASP A 46 18.02 -0.18 -4.48
C ASP A 46 16.70 -0.72 -3.88
N ALA A 47 16.76 -1.33 -2.69
CA ALA A 47 15.56 -1.69 -1.95
C ALA A 47 14.71 -0.47 -1.63
N MET A 48 15.31 0.66 -1.22
CA MET A 48 14.59 1.90 -0.94
C MET A 48 13.93 2.49 -2.19
N ARG A 49 14.59 2.37 -3.36
CA ARG A 49 14.05 2.85 -4.64
C ARG A 49 13.00 1.94 -5.25
N SER A 50 12.89 0.70 -4.82
CA SER A 50 11.91 -0.27 -5.36
C SER A 50 10.48 0.27 -5.38
N ALA A 51 10.08 1.05 -4.39
CA ALA A 51 8.74 1.67 -4.36
C ALA A 51 8.57 2.83 -5.35
N LEU A 52 9.63 3.25 -6.02
CA LEU A 52 9.62 4.35 -6.99
C LEU A 52 9.60 3.85 -8.43
N ASP A 53 9.63 2.53 -8.63
CA ASP A 53 9.48 1.88 -9.93
C ASP A 53 8.09 1.23 -10.02
N THR A 54 7.26 1.74 -10.93
CA THR A 54 5.88 1.26 -11.12
C THR A 54 5.79 -0.19 -11.59
N ASP A 55 6.85 -0.74 -12.18
CA ASP A 55 6.90 -2.13 -12.69
C ASP A 55 7.40 -3.12 -11.63
N GLU A 56 7.70 -2.65 -10.41
CA GLU A 56 8.20 -3.50 -9.35
C GLU A 56 7.20 -4.54 -8.85
N ARG A 57 7.72 -5.73 -8.53
CA ARG A 57 6.88 -6.86 -8.10
C ARG A 57 6.84 -6.98 -6.58
N SER A 58 5.66 -7.30 -6.08
CA SER A 58 5.46 -7.54 -4.65
C SER A 58 6.37 -8.65 -4.14
N ARG A 59 7.08 -8.41 -3.04
CA ARG A 59 7.99 -9.35 -2.41
C ARG A 59 8.29 -9.02 -0.95
N ILE A 60 8.90 -9.95 -0.25
CA ILE A 60 9.50 -9.73 1.06
C ILE A 60 10.99 -9.96 0.92
N GLU A 61 11.77 -9.05 1.47
CA GLU A 61 13.22 -9.16 1.63
C GLU A 61 13.59 -8.97 3.10
N THR A 62 14.50 -9.80 3.60
CA THR A 62 15.00 -9.68 4.97
C THR A 62 16.51 -9.52 4.92
N ASP A 63 16.99 -8.48 5.56
CA ASP A 63 18.38 -8.13 5.74
C ASP A 63 18.71 -8.05 7.24
N GLU A 64 19.97 -7.83 7.61
CA GLU A 64 20.40 -7.70 9.01
C GLU A 64 19.73 -6.51 9.73
N ASN A 65 19.47 -5.41 9.01
CA ASN A 65 18.98 -4.15 9.55
C ASN A 65 17.48 -3.94 9.35
N TYR A 66 16.86 -4.61 8.38
CA TYR A 66 15.46 -4.39 8.04
C TYR A 66 14.77 -5.63 7.47
N THR A 67 13.47 -5.63 7.54
CA THR A 67 12.61 -6.46 6.70
C THR A 67 11.78 -5.53 5.83
N MET A 68 11.91 -5.67 4.51
CA MET A 68 11.09 -4.96 3.53
C MET A 68 9.90 -5.82 3.13
N VAL A 69 8.72 -5.22 3.14
CA VAL A 69 7.50 -5.76 2.55
C VAL A 69 7.08 -4.82 1.43
N LEU A 70 7.22 -5.25 0.20
CA LEU A 70 6.78 -4.51 -0.97
C LEU A 70 5.48 -5.12 -1.49
N VAL A 71 4.45 -4.30 -1.64
CA VAL A 71 3.14 -4.68 -2.16
C VAL A 71 2.66 -3.69 -3.20
N ASN A 72 1.84 -4.15 -4.14
CA ASN A 72 1.15 -3.27 -5.07
C ASN A 72 -0.21 -2.88 -4.48
N ILE A 73 -0.46 -1.59 -4.37
CA ILE A 73 -1.68 -1.01 -3.83
C ILE A 73 -2.54 -0.41 -4.96
N PRO A 74 -3.88 -0.45 -4.85
CA PRO A 74 -4.72 0.14 -5.87
C PRO A 74 -4.63 1.65 -5.86
N ASN A 75 -4.61 2.23 -7.06
CA ASN A 75 -4.52 3.66 -7.32
C ASN A 75 -5.58 4.11 -8.34
N ILE A 76 -5.87 5.40 -8.35
CA ILE A 76 -6.74 6.04 -9.34
C ILE A 76 -5.97 7.18 -9.99
N GLU A 77 -5.71 7.06 -11.29
CA GLU A 77 -5.28 8.17 -12.12
C GLU A 77 -6.49 8.90 -12.69
N THR A 78 -6.50 10.23 -12.59
CA THR A 78 -7.53 11.05 -13.22
C THR A 78 -6.97 11.69 -14.48
N HIS A 79 -7.49 11.28 -15.64
CA HIS A 79 -7.16 11.83 -16.94
C HIS A 79 -8.41 12.38 -17.63
N ASN A 80 -8.45 13.68 -17.90
CA ASN A 80 -9.58 14.34 -18.59
C ASN A 80 -10.95 14.01 -17.97
N ASP A 81 -11.06 14.21 -16.65
CA ASP A 81 -12.26 13.90 -15.84
C ASP A 81 -12.71 12.42 -15.87
N LYS A 82 -11.82 11.52 -16.25
CA LYS A 82 -12.05 10.07 -16.23
C LYS A 82 -11.08 9.40 -15.29
N GLU A 83 -11.61 8.54 -14.43
CA GLU A 83 -10.85 7.67 -13.55
C GLU A 83 -10.32 6.47 -14.33
N LEU A 84 -9.04 6.21 -14.20
CA LEU A 84 -8.38 4.98 -14.61
C LEU A 84 -7.82 4.30 -13.36
N TYR A 85 -8.24 3.07 -13.14
CA TYR A 85 -7.76 2.28 -12.01
C TYR A 85 -6.49 1.53 -12.42
N ASP A 86 -5.44 1.73 -11.65
CA ASP A 86 -4.14 1.07 -11.80
C ASP A 86 -3.60 0.62 -10.44
N THR A 87 -2.32 0.29 -10.38
CA THR A 87 -1.64 -0.07 -9.14
C THR A 87 -0.27 0.60 -9.07
N ILE A 88 0.11 1.00 -7.86
CA ILE A 88 1.44 1.53 -7.56
C ILE A 88 2.10 0.72 -6.45
N PRO A 89 3.43 0.60 -6.43
CA PRO A 89 4.14 -0.06 -5.35
C PRO A 89 4.12 0.77 -4.06
N LEU A 90 4.07 0.05 -2.93
CA LEU A 90 4.26 0.57 -1.59
C LEU A 90 5.30 -0.30 -0.90
N SER A 91 6.44 0.26 -0.54
CA SER A 91 7.43 -0.41 0.31
C SER A 91 7.20 -0.07 1.78
N ILE A 92 7.28 -1.09 2.63
CA ILE A 92 7.18 -0.98 4.08
C ILE A 92 8.45 -1.60 4.66
N PHE A 93 9.30 -0.79 5.26
CA PHE A 93 10.51 -1.24 5.93
C PHE A 93 10.26 -1.31 7.44
N VAL A 94 10.39 -2.50 7.99
CA VAL A 94 10.37 -2.71 9.43
C VAL A 94 11.82 -2.69 9.91
N VAL A 95 12.22 -1.62 10.57
CA VAL A 95 13.56 -1.45 11.14
C VAL A 95 13.50 -1.52 12.67
N LYS A 96 14.65 -1.55 13.34
CA LYS A 96 14.75 -1.78 14.79
C LYS A 96 13.94 -0.78 15.64
N LYS A 97 13.83 0.48 15.20
CA LYS A 97 13.22 1.58 15.97
C LYS A 97 12.11 2.33 15.24
N ALA A 98 11.73 1.89 14.05
CA ALA A 98 10.71 2.58 13.24
C ALA A 98 10.04 1.64 12.24
N VAL A 99 8.95 2.11 11.64
CA VAL A 99 8.43 1.61 10.37
C VAL A 99 8.57 2.73 9.36
N ILE A 100 9.13 2.42 8.18
CA ILE A 100 9.31 3.40 7.10
C ILE A 100 8.44 2.96 5.94
N THR A 101 7.60 3.85 5.44
CA THR A 101 6.80 3.60 4.22
C THR A 101 7.26 4.50 3.09
N VAL A 102 7.39 3.94 1.89
CA VAL A 102 7.80 4.66 0.69
C VAL A 102 6.76 4.43 -0.40
N SER A 103 6.28 5.48 -1.02
CA SER A 103 5.33 5.44 -2.14
C SER A 103 5.60 6.56 -3.14
N LEU A 104 5.21 6.36 -4.40
CA LEU A 104 5.29 7.38 -5.45
C LEU A 104 4.33 8.53 -5.20
N GLU A 105 3.14 8.22 -4.71
CA GLU A 105 2.04 9.17 -4.52
C GLU A 105 1.42 9.03 -3.15
N LYS A 106 0.64 10.04 -2.77
CA LYS A 106 -0.22 9.94 -1.59
C LYS A 106 -1.28 8.87 -1.82
N THR A 107 -1.51 8.06 -0.82
CA THR A 107 -2.53 7.00 -0.88
C THR A 107 -3.53 7.13 0.26
N PRO A 108 -4.83 6.91 0.00
CA PRO A 108 -5.86 6.90 1.04
C PRO A 108 -5.56 5.90 2.17
N ILE A 109 -4.78 4.86 1.87
CA ILE A 109 -4.35 3.86 2.85
C ILE A 109 -3.50 4.52 3.93
N LEU A 110 -2.40 5.19 3.55
CA LEU A 110 -1.49 5.83 4.51
C LEU A 110 -2.09 7.11 5.13
N GLU A 111 -2.88 7.87 4.37
CA GLU A 111 -3.57 9.05 4.90
C GLU A 111 -4.52 8.71 6.06
N ALA A 112 -5.16 7.54 6.01
CA ALA A 112 -6.03 7.13 7.09
C ALA A 112 -5.28 6.90 8.42
N PHE A 113 -4.03 6.44 8.37
CA PHE A 113 -3.17 6.32 9.55
C PHE A 113 -2.72 7.70 10.02
N ALA A 114 -2.26 8.55 9.12
CA ALA A 114 -1.81 9.91 9.42
C ALA A 114 -2.93 10.77 10.06
N ASN A 115 -4.17 10.59 9.62
CA ASN A 115 -5.33 11.31 10.11
C ASN A 115 -5.96 10.68 11.38
N GLY A 116 -5.37 9.59 11.91
CA GLY A 116 -5.85 8.93 13.13
C GLY A 116 -7.22 8.24 12.97
N THR A 117 -7.66 7.91 11.74
CA THR A 117 -8.93 7.23 11.50
C THR A 117 -8.85 5.72 11.66
N VAL A 118 -7.64 5.16 11.76
CA VAL A 118 -7.40 3.74 12.00
C VAL A 118 -7.46 3.46 13.50
N ARG A 119 -8.39 2.61 13.90
CA ARG A 119 -8.53 2.21 15.31
C ARG A 119 -7.31 1.42 15.79
N ASP A 120 -6.94 1.63 17.05
CA ASP A 120 -5.87 0.91 17.72
C ASP A 120 -4.53 0.91 16.96
N PHE A 121 -4.29 1.99 16.19
CA PHE A 121 -3.03 2.18 15.48
C PHE A 121 -1.96 2.71 16.43
N ASN A 122 -0.85 1.97 16.49
CA ASN A 122 0.35 2.38 17.19
C ASN A 122 1.59 1.96 16.37
N PRO A 123 2.42 2.90 15.90
CA PRO A 123 3.62 2.58 15.11
C PRO A 123 4.64 1.71 15.86
N ALA A 124 4.64 1.70 17.19
CA ALA A 124 5.46 0.80 18.00
C ALA A 124 5.10 -0.68 17.79
N MET A 125 3.85 -0.97 17.45
CA MET A 125 3.37 -2.31 17.10
C MET A 125 3.61 -2.59 15.62
N ARG A 126 4.87 -2.69 15.23
CA ARG A 126 5.34 -2.69 13.84
C ARG A 126 4.69 -3.76 12.96
N SER A 127 4.61 -4.99 13.46
CA SER A 127 3.99 -6.09 12.72
C SER A 127 2.51 -5.86 12.51
N ARG A 128 1.80 -5.38 13.54
CA ARG A 128 0.39 -5.00 13.45
C ARG A 128 0.17 -3.87 12.45
N PHE A 129 1.06 -2.89 12.41
CA PHE A 129 1.00 -1.81 11.42
C PHE A 129 1.09 -2.34 9.98
N VAL A 130 2.04 -3.25 9.71
CA VAL A 130 2.13 -3.93 8.40
C VAL A 130 0.82 -4.63 8.05
N LEU A 131 0.26 -5.42 8.97
CA LEU A 131 -1.00 -6.14 8.76
C LEU A 131 -2.19 -5.18 8.53
N GLN A 132 -2.26 -4.08 9.27
CA GLN A 132 -3.28 -3.05 9.07
C GLN A 132 -3.17 -2.38 7.70
N ILE A 133 -1.95 -2.12 7.20
CA ILE A 133 -1.74 -1.62 5.82
C ILE A 133 -2.27 -2.63 4.80
N LEU A 134 -1.91 -3.92 4.93
CA LEU A 134 -2.34 -4.98 4.02
C LEU A 134 -3.86 -5.16 4.03
N TYR A 135 -4.48 -5.14 5.20
CA TYR A 135 -5.93 -5.19 5.34
C TYR A 135 -6.62 -4.01 4.62
N ARG A 136 -6.10 -2.79 4.80
CA ARG A 136 -6.65 -1.61 4.13
C ARG A 136 -6.41 -1.65 2.63
N THR A 137 -5.29 -2.19 2.18
CA THR A 137 -5.01 -2.43 0.77
C THR A 137 -6.07 -3.35 0.16
N SER A 138 -6.36 -4.48 0.77
CA SER A 138 -7.40 -5.42 0.32
C SER A 138 -8.80 -4.77 0.32
N SER A 139 -9.12 -4.01 1.36
CA SER A 139 -10.39 -3.28 1.46
C SER A 139 -10.55 -2.24 0.35
N LEU A 140 -9.46 -1.54 -0.01
CA LEU A 140 -9.47 -0.53 -1.08
C LEU A 140 -9.59 -1.20 -2.46
N PHE A 141 -8.92 -2.32 -2.71
CA PHE A 141 -9.14 -3.12 -3.91
C PHE A 141 -10.61 -3.50 -4.08
N LEU A 142 -11.23 -4.02 -3.03
CA LEU A 142 -12.65 -4.39 -3.06
C LEU A 142 -13.56 -3.20 -3.34
N GLN A 143 -13.25 -2.03 -2.77
CA GLN A 143 -13.99 -0.80 -3.03
C GLN A 143 -13.90 -0.38 -4.50
N TYR A 144 -12.70 -0.41 -5.08
CA TYR A 144 -12.48 -0.02 -6.48
C TYR A 144 -13.05 -1.05 -7.47
N LEU A 145 -12.97 -2.35 -7.15
CA LEU A 145 -13.63 -3.39 -7.94
C LEU A 145 -15.14 -3.16 -8.05
N ARG A 146 -15.80 -2.80 -6.94
CA ARG A 146 -17.23 -2.45 -6.95
C ARG A 146 -17.53 -1.19 -7.78
N SER A 147 -16.59 -0.25 -7.85
CA SER A 147 -16.73 0.94 -8.72
C SER A 147 -16.56 0.58 -10.20
N ILE A 148 -15.58 -0.27 -10.52
CA ILE A 148 -15.36 -0.79 -11.88
C ILE A 148 -16.60 -1.55 -12.36
N ASP A 149 -17.16 -2.42 -11.54
CA ASP A 149 -18.37 -3.21 -11.85
C ASP A 149 -19.55 -2.30 -12.21
N ARG A 150 -19.84 -1.30 -11.37
CA ARG A 150 -20.89 -0.31 -11.66
C ARG A 150 -20.64 0.48 -12.96
N GLN A 151 -19.38 0.87 -13.20
CA GLN A 151 -19.04 1.60 -14.44
C GLN A 151 -19.21 0.70 -15.66
N SER A 152 -18.83 -0.59 -15.57
CA SER A 152 -19.03 -1.58 -16.64
C SER A 152 -20.51 -1.71 -17.00
N GLU A 153 -21.40 -1.89 -16.02
CA GLU A 153 -22.85 -1.96 -16.26
C GLU A 153 -23.40 -0.69 -16.98
N ILE A 154 -22.93 0.50 -16.58
CA ILE A 154 -23.35 1.75 -17.20
C ILE A 154 -22.90 1.81 -18.67
N VAL A 155 -21.65 1.41 -18.95
CA VAL A 155 -21.09 1.44 -20.31
C VAL A 155 -21.76 0.38 -21.19
N GLU A 156 -21.98 -0.83 -20.70
CA GLU A 156 -22.69 -1.89 -21.40
C GLU A 156 -24.11 -1.45 -21.80
N ASN A 157 -24.85 -0.83 -20.87
CA ASN A 157 -26.19 -0.31 -21.15
C ASN A 157 -26.21 0.81 -22.24
N LYS A 158 -25.12 1.60 -22.34
CA LYS A 158 -24.94 2.57 -23.42
C LYS A 158 -24.61 1.90 -24.74
N LEU A 159 -23.75 0.89 -24.72
CA LEU A 159 -23.35 0.12 -25.91
C LEU A 159 -24.54 -0.57 -26.56
N HIS A 160 -25.50 -1.10 -25.79
CA HIS A 160 -26.73 -1.67 -26.31
C HIS A 160 -27.65 -0.65 -27.05
N LYS A 161 -27.50 0.63 -26.73
CA LYS A 161 -28.30 1.71 -27.31
C LYS A 161 -27.58 2.48 -28.43
N SER A 162 -26.28 2.35 -28.53
CA SER A 162 -25.41 3.10 -29.44
C SER A 162 -24.24 2.23 -29.85
N THR A 163 -23.93 2.16 -31.13
CA THR A 163 -22.77 1.42 -31.68
C THR A 163 -21.54 2.32 -31.83
N GLN A 164 -21.27 3.18 -30.86
CA GLN A 164 -20.11 4.08 -30.92
C GLN A 164 -18.85 3.42 -30.38
N ASN A 165 -17.72 3.65 -31.04
CA ASN A 165 -16.40 3.15 -30.61
C ASN A 165 -15.96 3.67 -29.23
N ARG A 166 -16.60 4.74 -28.75
CA ARG A 166 -16.26 5.35 -27.45
C ARG A 166 -16.56 4.43 -26.28
N GLU A 167 -17.73 3.82 -26.27
CA GLU A 167 -18.17 2.89 -25.22
C GLU A 167 -17.28 1.65 -25.20
N LEU A 168 -16.90 1.14 -26.37
CA LEU A 168 -15.96 0.02 -26.47
C LEU A 168 -14.59 0.37 -25.88
N ILE A 169 -14.08 1.57 -26.16
CA ILE A 169 -12.79 2.03 -25.58
C ILE A 169 -12.90 2.16 -24.05
N GLU A 170 -14.05 2.58 -23.52
CA GLU A 170 -14.28 2.64 -22.07
C GLU A 170 -14.27 1.25 -21.43
N LEU A 171 -14.92 0.25 -22.04
CA LEU A 171 -14.87 -1.14 -21.58
C LEU A 171 -13.45 -1.72 -21.59
N LEU A 172 -12.69 -1.48 -22.67
CA LEU A 172 -11.29 -1.92 -22.75
C LEU A 172 -10.40 -1.31 -21.65
N LYS A 173 -10.68 -0.08 -21.22
CA LYS A 173 -9.97 0.54 -20.10
C LYS A 173 -10.31 -0.13 -18.77
N LEU A 174 -11.58 -0.44 -18.53
CA LEU A 174 -12.00 -1.18 -17.33
C LEU A 174 -11.42 -2.59 -17.31
N GLU A 175 -11.40 -3.29 -18.45
CA GLU A 175 -10.73 -4.58 -18.60
C GLU A 175 -9.24 -4.49 -18.24
N LYS A 176 -8.52 -3.49 -18.75
CA LYS A 176 -7.12 -3.24 -18.41
C LYS A 176 -6.92 -3.04 -16.91
N SER A 177 -7.80 -2.29 -16.25
CA SER A 177 -7.77 -2.09 -14.79
C SER A 177 -7.94 -3.41 -14.04
N LEU A 178 -8.84 -4.30 -14.49
CA LEU A 178 -9.03 -5.63 -13.88
C LEU A 178 -7.78 -6.52 -14.04
N VAL A 179 -7.08 -6.42 -15.17
CA VAL A 179 -5.80 -7.13 -15.38
C VAL A 179 -4.74 -6.65 -14.39
N TYR A 180 -4.61 -5.34 -14.20
CA TYR A 180 -3.68 -4.80 -13.21
C TYR A 180 -4.02 -5.28 -11.79
N PHE A 181 -5.28 -5.19 -11.40
CA PHE A 181 -5.73 -5.61 -10.08
C PHE A 181 -5.52 -7.12 -9.86
N THR A 182 -5.85 -7.95 -10.84
CA THR A 182 -5.63 -9.40 -10.75
C THR A 182 -4.15 -9.74 -10.59
N THR A 183 -3.28 -9.06 -11.33
CA THR A 183 -1.83 -9.26 -11.25
C THR A 183 -1.28 -8.84 -9.89
N ALA A 184 -1.70 -7.66 -9.41
CA ALA A 184 -1.30 -7.15 -8.10
C ALA A 184 -1.77 -8.05 -6.94
N LEU A 185 -3.04 -8.45 -6.95
CA LEU A 185 -3.61 -9.30 -5.90
C LEU A 185 -2.90 -10.66 -5.83
N ARG A 186 -2.63 -11.31 -6.98
CA ARG A 186 -1.84 -12.57 -7.01
C ARG A 186 -0.42 -12.39 -6.48
N SER A 187 0.22 -11.26 -6.79
CA SER A 187 1.56 -10.96 -6.29
C SER A 187 1.55 -10.69 -4.78
N ASN A 188 0.55 -9.95 -4.30
CA ASN A 188 0.36 -9.64 -2.89
C ASN A 188 0.01 -10.89 -2.07
N GLU A 189 -0.75 -11.84 -2.63
CA GLU A 189 -1.07 -13.13 -2.00
C GLU A 189 0.20 -13.89 -1.61
N VAL A 190 1.17 -13.97 -2.53
CA VAL A 190 2.48 -14.61 -2.26
C VAL A 190 3.23 -13.91 -1.12
N VAL A 191 3.13 -12.58 -1.05
CA VAL A 191 3.72 -11.79 0.04
C VAL A 191 3.04 -12.13 1.37
N LEU A 192 1.71 -12.16 1.40
CA LEU A 192 0.95 -12.53 2.60
C LEU A 192 1.32 -13.93 3.10
N GLU A 193 1.38 -14.92 2.21
CA GLU A 193 1.77 -16.28 2.59
C GLU A 193 3.16 -16.35 3.21
N LYS A 194 4.14 -15.62 2.63
CA LYS A 194 5.50 -15.54 3.18
C LYS A 194 5.53 -14.82 4.52
N LEU A 195 4.75 -13.74 4.66
CA LEU A 195 4.64 -12.98 5.90
C LEU A 195 4.15 -13.86 7.06
N PHE A 196 3.17 -14.72 6.80
CA PHE A 196 2.65 -15.66 7.80
C PHE A 196 3.64 -16.73 8.23
N LYS A 197 4.56 -17.09 7.34
CA LYS A 197 5.62 -18.08 7.60
C LYS A 197 6.89 -17.45 8.20
N ASN A 198 7.00 -16.12 8.21
CA ASN A 198 8.18 -15.42 8.68
C ASN A 198 8.13 -15.23 10.22
N ASP A 199 9.06 -15.86 10.94
CA ASP A 199 9.16 -15.79 12.39
C ASP A 199 9.72 -14.44 12.90
N ASN A 200 10.34 -13.63 12.02
CA ASN A 200 10.86 -12.30 12.37
C ASN A 200 9.73 -11.26 12.53
N ILE A 201 8.54 -11.56 12.09
CA ILE A 201 7.37 -10.72 12.27
C ILE A 201 6.60 -11.20 13.49
N LYS A 202 6.72 -10.43 14.57
CA LYS A 202 6.07 -10.76 15.84
C LYS A 202 4.56 -10.78 15.67
N LYS A 203 3.95 -11.94 15.87
CA LYS A 203 2.49 -12.11 15.86
C LYS A 203 1.97 -11.76 17.25
N TYR A 204 1.07 -10.81 17.35
CA TYR A 204 0.34 -10.53 18.58
C TYR A 204 -0.94 -11.36 18.59
N GLN A 205 -1.38 -11.77 19.76
CA GLN A 205 -2.58 -12.63 19.92
C GLN A 205 -3.85 -11.94 19.36
N GLU A 206 -3.89 -10.62 19.39
CA GLU A 206 -4.95 -9.77 18.85
C GLU A 206 -4.93 -9.64 17.31
N ASP A 207 -3.86 -10.11 16.66
CA ASP A 207 -3.69 -10.01 15.19
C ASP A 207 -4.31 -11.22 14.46
N GLU A 208 -4.77 -12.26 15.17
CA GLU A 208 -5.41 -13.44 14.56
C GLU A 208 -6.66 -13.05 13.75
N GLU A 209 -7.48 -12.11 14.25
CA GLU A 209 -8.64 -11.60 13.51
C GLU A 209 -8.24 -10.89 12.22
N LEU A 210 -7.18 -10.06 12.22
CA LEU A 210 -6.66 -9.39 11.03
C LEU A 210 -6.10 -10.40 10.02
N LEU A 211 -5.51 -11.50 10.52
CA LEU A 211 -4.96 -12.57 9.72
C LEU A 211 -6.06 -13.42 9.06
N GLU A 212 -7.15 -13.73 9.75
CA GLU A 212 -8.29 -14.46 9.19
C GLU A 212 -9.03 -13.64 8.13
N ILE A 213 -9.24 -12.35 8.37
CA ILE A 213 -9.88 -11.45 7.40
C ILE A 213 -9.00 -11.30 6.15
N GLY A 214 -7.67 -11.20 6.31
CA GLY A 214 -6.75 -11.15 5.18
C GLY A 214 -6.80 -12.41 4.32
N ARG A 215 -7.01 -13.60 4.92
CA ARG A 215 -7.19 -14.88 4.18
C ARG A 215 -8.55 -15.00 3.49
N ALA A 216 -9.58 -14.40 4.04
CA ALA A 216 -10.93 -14.49 3.47
C ALA A 216 -11.18 -13.57 2.29
N HIS A 217 -10.28 -12.60 2.05
CA HIS A 217 -10.40 -11.59 0.98
C HIS A 217 -9.41 -11.78 -0.17
N VAL A 218 -8.62 -12.85 -0.15
CA VAL A 218 -7.75 -13.31 -1.24
C VAL A 218 -8.35 -14.56 -1.86
#